data_a5819ac7175aa516e37a699bcd65aa74
#
_entry.id   a5819ac7175aa516e37a699bcd65aa74
#
_cell.length_a   1.000
_cell.length_b   1.000
_cell.length_c   1.000
_cell.angle_alpha   90.00
_cell.angle_beta   90.00
_cell.angle_gamma   90.00
#
_symmetry.space_group_name_H-M   'P 1'
#
loop_
_entity.id
_entity.type
_entity.pdbx_description
1 polymer ?
#
loop_
_entity_poly.entity_id
_entity_poly.type
_entity_poly.pdbx_seq_one_letter_code
_entity_poly.pdbx_strand_id
1 'polypeptide(L)'
;MTADELSRLIDRHAGALVLYARQWTDAPEDVVQTALLKLVRLGRPPENPVPWLYTVVRNAARDAQRSARRRTKYETRRAEHAPNWFDPDSETGLDGETATAALDDLPDDVREIVVAHLWGGLTFEQIAATVGGSASTAYRRYVAGITALRGKLGVTCPN
;
A
#
# COMPACT_ATOMS: atom_id res chain seq x y z
N MET A 1 10.13 12.92 18.52
CA MET A 1 10.32 11.48 18.20
C MET A 1 11.75 11.13 18.47
N THR A 2 12.00 10.17 19.35
CA THR A 2 13.33 9.68 19.67
C THR A 2 13.86 8.71 18.60
N ALA A 3 15.16 8.43 18.58
CA ALA A 3 15.73 7.45 17.64
C ALA A 3 15.13 6.07 17.82
N ASP A 4 14.85 5.65 19.06
CA ASP A 4 14.23 4.35 19.38
C ASP A 4 12.77 4.26 18.93
N GLU A 5 12.02 5.36 19.05
CA GLU A 5 10.65 5.44 18.54
C GLU A 5 10.62 5.35 17.01
N LEU A 6 11.55 6.02 16.34
CA LEU A 6 11.70 5.96 14.90
C LEU A 6 12.08 4.55 14.42
N SER A 7 13.07 3.90 15.08
CA SER A 7 13.49 2.54 14.76
C SER A 7 12.31 1.57 14.85
N ARG A 8 11.57 1.60 15.95
CA ARG A 8 10.38 0.74 16.13
C ARG A 8 9.29 1.02 15.10
N LEU A 9 9.10 2.26 14.70
CA LEU A 9 8.14 2.63 13.66
C LEU A 9 8.57 2.07 12.29
N ILE A 10 9.86 2.18 11.96
CA ILE A 10 10.42 1.64 10.72
C ILE A 10 10.28 0.12 10.71
N ASP A 11 10.75 -0.56 11.75
CA ASP A 11 10.72 -2.02 11.85
C ASP A 11 9.30 -2.59 11.72
N ARG A 12 8.31 -1.87 12.26
CA ARG A 12 6.91 -2.32 12.24
C ARG A 12 6.19 -2.02 10.94
N HIS A 13 6.50 -0.90 10.28
CA HIS A 13 5.65 -0.37 9.21
C HIS A 13 6.32 -0.29 7.83
N ALA A 14 7.67 -0.40 7.74
CA ALA A 14 8.35 -0.21 6.46
C ALA A 14 7.90 -1.23 5.40
N GLY A 15 7.79 -2.50 5.76
CA GLY A 15 7.33 -3.55 4.83
C GLY A 15 5.91 -3.29 4.30
N ALA A 16 4.98 -2.91 5.19
CA ALA A 16 3.61 -2.58 4.80
C ALA A 16 3.53 -1.31 3.92
N LEU A 17 4.37 -0.31 4.20
CA LEU A 17 4.47 0.90 3.37
C LEU A 17 5.05 0.60 1.98
N VAL A 18 6.05 -0.27 1.90
CA VAL A 18 6.61 -0.73 0.61
C VAL A 18 5.53 -1.48 -0.18
N LEU A 19 4.83 -2.43 0.45
CA LEU A 19 3.72 -3.13 -0.19
C LEU A 19 2.65 -2.15 -0.69
N TYR A 20 2.31 -1.14 0.09
CA TYR A 20 1.34 -0.12 -0.28
C TYR A 20 1.81 0.72 -1.47
N ALA A 21 3.09 1.13 -1.51
CA ALA A 21 3.66 1.92 -2.59
C ALA A 21 3.76 1.15 -3.92
N ARG A 22 3.95 -0.17 -3.88
CA ARG A 22 4.04 -1.05 -5.08
C ARG A 22 2.85 -0.93 -6.02
N GLN A 23 1.70 -0.47 -5.54
CA GLN A 23 0.51 -0.24 -6.36
C GLN A 23 0.73 0.77 -7.50
N TRP A 24 1.72 1.68 -7.35
CA TRP A 24 1.89 2.80 -8.27
C TRP A 24 3.31 2.98 -8.81
N THR A 25 4.31 2.31 -8.25
CA THR A 25 5.72 2.53 -8.63
C THR A 25 6.54 1.25 -8.59
N ASP A 26 7.51 1.17 -9.49
CA ASP A 26 8.51 0.09 -9.55
C ASP A 26 9.67 0.30 -8.57
N ALA A 27 9.73 1.47 -7.90
CA ALA A 27 10.73 1.80 -6.89
C ALA A 27 10.08 2.17 -5.54
N PRO A 28 9.31 1.24 -4.93
CA PRO A 28 8.54 1.54 -3.72
C PRO A 28 9.44 1.83 -2.51
N GLU A 29 10.60 1.18 -2.43
CA GLU A 29 11.58 1.40 -1.35
C GLU A 29 12.10 2.84 -1.35
N ASP A 30 12.39 3.42 -2.51
CA ASP A 30 12.86 4.80 -2.64
C ASP A 30 11.79 5.80 -2.19
N VAL A 31 10.54 5.52 -2.53
CA VAL A 31 9.41 6.35 -2.10
C VAL A 31 9.22 6.30 -0.59
N VAL A 32 9.29 5.11 0.01
CA VAL A 32 9.18 4.92 1.46
C VAL A 32 10.36 5.57 2.18
N GLN A 33 11.59 5.37 1.71
CA GLN A 33 12.76 6.02 2.26
C GLN A 33 12.62 7.53 2.24
N THR A 34 12.17 8.10 1.14
CA THR A 34 11.93 9.55 1.02
C THR A 34 10.88 10.04 2.02
N ALA A 35 9.82 9.29 2.22
CA ALA A 35 8.78 9.61 3.21
C ALA A 35 9.31 9.58 4.65
N LEU A 36 10.11 8.56 4.98
CA LEU A 36 10.77 8.45 6.29
C LEU A 36 11.76 9.60 6.52
N LEU A 37 12.55 9.96 5.52
CA LEU A 37 13.45 11.12 5.59
C LEU A 37 12.68 12.43 5.80
N LYS A 38 11.52 12.58 5.15
CA LYS A 38 10.65 13.74 5.41
C LYS A 38 10.16 13.76 6.85
N LEU A 39 9.74 12.62 7.41
CA LEU A 39 9.32 12.52 8.81
C LEU A 39 10.42 12.93 9.78
N VAL A 40 11.65 12.46 9.55
CA VAL A 40 12.82 12.80 10.38
C VAL A 40 13.14 14.31 10.33
N ARG A 41 12.98 14.93 9.16
CA ARG A 41 13.26 16.37 8.98
C ARG A 41 12.18 17.28 9.52
N LEU A 42 11.02 16.75 9.90
CA LEU A 42 9.99 17.55 10.54
C LEU A 42 10.48 17.98 11.94
N GLY A 43 10.50 19.28 12.20
CA GLY A 43 10.86 19.81 13.52
C GLY A 43 9.88 19.37 14.62
N ARG A 44 8.63 19.10 14.24
CA ARG A 44 7.59 18.54 15.09
C ARG A 44 6.94 17.36 14.39
N PRO A 45 7.06 16.14 14.93
CA PRO A 45 6.41 14.97 14.34
C PRO A 45 4.89 15.13 14.38
N PRO A 46 4.16 14.55 13.39
CA PRO A 46 2.71 14.53 13.42
C PRO A 46 2.20 13.72 14.61
N GLU A 47 1.02 14.05 15.11
CA GLU A 47 0.38 13.36 16.24
C GLU A 47 0.22 11.85 15.93
N ASN A 48 -0.14 11.52 14.70
CA ASN A 48 -0.25 10.15 14.21
C ASN A 48 0.70 9.93 13.03
N PRO A 49 1.94 9.49 13.26
CA PRO A 49 2.94 9.37 12.21
C PRO A 49 2.61 8.29 11.17
N VAL A 50 1.93 7.21 11.54
CA VAL A 50 1.63 6.11 10.60
C VAL A 50 0.65 6.54 9.50
N PRO A 51 -0.56 7.07 9.78
CA PRO A 51 -1.45 7.58 8.73
C PRO A 51 -0.81 8.70 7.90
N TRP A 52 -0.01 9.55 8.52
CA TRP A 52 0.73 10.59 7.83
C TRP A 52 1.71 10.00 6.80
N LEU A 53 2.46 8.95 7.18
CA LEU A 53 3.36 8.24 6.27
C LEU A 53 2.60 7.63 5.09
N TYR A 54 1.45 6.98 5.33
CA TYR A 54 0.62 6.45 4.25
C TYR A 54 0.17 7.54 3.28
N THR A 55 -0.22 8.71 3.78
CA THR A 55 -0.57 9.86 2.95
C THR A 55 0.61 10.35 2.11
N VAL A 56 1.80 10.48 2.72
CA VAL A 56 3.01 10.95 2.02
C VAL A 56 3.47 9.94 0.97
N VAL A 57 3.51 8.66 1.33
CA VAL A 57 3.88 7.57 0.41
C VAL A 57 2.90 7.48 -0.76
N ARG A 58 1.59 7.52 -0.48
CA ARG A 58 0.56 7.54 -1.52
C ARG A 58 0.76 8.66 -2.55
N ASN A 59 0.93 9.87 -2.06
CA ASN A 59 1.11 11.04 -2.91
C ASN A 59 2.38 10.92 -3.75
N ALA A 60 3.51 10.56 -3.14
CA ALA A 60 4.79 10.40 -3.84
C ALA A 60 4.75 9.25 -4.86
N ALA A 61 4.16 8.11 -4.52
CA ALA A 61 4.05 6.97 -5.44
C ALA A 61 3.14 7.28 -6.63
N ARG A 62 2.02 7.96 -6.41
CA ARG A 62 1.12 8.40 -7.50
C ARG A 62 1.75 9.47 -8.38
N ASP A 63 2.57 10.35 -7.83
CA ASP A 63 3.34 11.31 -8.62
C ASP A 63 4.40 10.60 -9.47
N ALA A 64 5.08 9.60 -8.92
CA ALA A 64 6.00 8.74 -9.66
C ALA A 64 5.29 8.01 -10.81
N GLN A 65 4.10 7.45 -10.56
CA GLN A 65 3.27 6.81 -11.59
C GLN A 65 2.91 7.80 -12.72
N ARG A 66 2.47 9.00 -12.38
CA ARG A 66 2.14 10.04 -13.36
C ARG A 66 3.36 10.45 -14.20
N SER A 67 4.53 10.55 -13.56
CA SER A 67 5.78 10.86 -14.25
C SER A 67 6.24 9.72 -15.17
N ALA A 68 6.10 8.47 -14.74
CA ALA A 68 6.41 7.30 -15.55
C ALA A 68 5.48 7.22 -16.78
N ARG A 69 4.17 7.41 -16.61
CA ARG A 69 3.20 7.43 -17.71
C ARG A 69 3.51 8.53 -18.73
N ARG A 70 3.95 9.71 -18.29
CA ARG A 70 4.39 10.79 -19.19
C ARG A 70 5.64 10.38 -19.98
N ARG A 71 6.63 9.75 -19.34
CA ARG A 71 7.83 9.25 -20.03
C ARG A 71 7.51 8.15 -21.03
N THR A 72 6.68 7.18 -20.67
CA THR A 72 6.28 6.07 -21.54
C THR A 72 5.48 6.54 -22.76
N LYS A 73 4.78 7.66 -22.67
CA LYS A 73 4.11 8.28 -23.83
C LYS A 73 5.11 8.80 -24.87
N TYR A 74 6.34 9.10 -24.46
CA TYR A 74 7.45 9.52 -25.34
C TYR A 74 8.40 8.37 -25.73
N GLU A 75 8.40 7.26 -24.98
CA GLU A 75 9.22 6.08 -25.23
C GLU A 75 8.31 4.87 -25.48
N THR A 76 8.13 4.53 -26.75
CA THR A 76 7.33 3.38 -27.19
C THR A 76 7.94 2.08 -26.66
N ARG A 77 7.17 1.33 -25.88
CA ARG A 77 7.29 -0.10 -25.51
C ARG A 77 8.40 -0.48 -24.53
N ARG A 78 8.01 -0.72 -23.29
CA ARG A 78 8.57 -1.84 -22.51
C ARG A 78 7.44 -2.53 -21.75
N ALA A 79 7.50 -3.89 -21.76
CA ALA A 79 6.54 -4.78 -21.15
C ALA A 79 6.15 -4.34 -19.73
N GLU A 80 4.84 -4.31 -19.48
CA GLU A 80 4.27 -4.13 -18.17
C GLU A 80 4.77 -5.27 -17.26
N HIS A 81 5.69 -4.95 -16.36
CA HIS A 81 5.97 -5.82 -15.23
C HIS A 81 4.85 -5.59 -14.22
N ALA A 82 3.97 -6.58 -14.06
CA ALA A 82 3.05 -6.59 -12.94
C ALA A 82 3.86 -6.56 -11.64
N PRO A 83 3.50 -5.67 -10.68
CA PRO A 83 4.24 -5.60 -9.41
C PRO A 83 4.12 -6.94 -8.68
N ASN A 84 5.24 -7.51 -8.27
CA ASN A 84 5.24 -8.67 -7.37
C ASN A 84 4.91 -8.19 -5.95
N TRP A 85 3.72 -8.51 -5.46
CA TRP A 85 3.22 -8.06 -4.17
C TRP A 85 3.85 -8.78 -2.98
N PHE A 86 4.35 -9.99 -3.19
CA PHE A 86 4.81 -10.86 -2.12
C PHE A 86 6.23 -11.33 -2.35
N ASP A 87 7.00 -11.37 -1.27
CA ASP A 87 8.31 -12.00 -1.26
C ASP A 87 8.11 -13.53 -1.34
N PRO A 88 8.78 -14.23 -2.26
CA PRO A 88 8.67 -15.68 -2.38
C PRO A 88 9.08 -16.45 -1.12
N ASP A 89 9.77 -15.81 -0.17
CA ASP A 89 10.22 -16.44 1.08
C ASP A 89 9.23 -16.30 2.26
N SER A 90 8.05 -15.70 2.07
CA SER A 90 7.08 -15.63 3.16
C SER A 90 6.32 -16.95 3.32
N GLU A 91 6.45 -17.58 4.48
CA GLU A 91 5.85 -18.86 4.89
C GLU A 91 4.30 -18.86 5.03
N THR A 92 3.61 -18.02 4.29
CA THR A 92 2.14 -18.13 4.22
C THR A 92 1.82 -19.09 3.09
N GLY A 93 1.20 -20.22 3.39
CA GLY A 93 0.88 -21.33 2.48
C GLY A 93 -0.06 -21.00 1.31
N LEU A 94 -0.09 -19.74 0.90
CA LEU A 94 -0.66 -19.21 -0.34
C LEU A 94 0.52 -18.94 -1.28
N ASP A 95 0.45 -19.51 -2.47
CA ASP A 95 1.36 -19.19 -3.55
C ASP A 95 1.35 -17.66 -3.77
N GLY A 96 2.52 -17.03 -3.62
CA GLY A 96 2.67 -15.57 -3.72
C GLY A 96 2.21 -15.02 -5.08
N GLU A 97 2.32 -15.80 -6.15
CA GLU A 97 1.80 -15.44 -7.47
C GLU A 97 0.27 -15.38 -7.51
N THR A 98 -0.39 -16.36 -6.89
CA THR A 98 -1.86 -16.40 -6.80
C THR A 98 -2.40 -15.24 -5.97
N ALA A 99 -1.74 -14.92 -4.86
CA ALA A 99 -2.12 -13.79 -4.01
C ALA A 99 -1.89 -12.45 -4.72
N THR A 100 -0.77 -12.32 -5.45
CA THR A 100 -0.47 -11.15 -6.28
C THR A 100 -1.54 -10.96 -7.36
N ALA A 101 -1.85 -11.99 -8.13
CA ALA A 101 -2.86 -11.93 -9.18
C ALA A 101 -4.24 -11.56 -8.62
N ALA A 102 -4.61 -12.10 -7.46
CA ALA A 102 -5.88 -11.78 -6.83
C ALA A 102 -5.98 -10.30 -6.38
N LEU A 103 -4.88 -9.72 -5.89
CA LEU A 103 -4.82 -8.29 -5.56
C LEU A 103 -4.83 -7.41 -6.82
N ASP A 104 -4.12 -7.80 -7.87
CA ASP A 104 -4.05 -7.03 -9.13
C ASP A 104 -5.41 -6.95 -9.82
N ASP A 105 -6.24 -7.96 -9.66
CA ASP A 105 -7.59 -8.01 -10.21
C ASP A 105 -8.60 -7.12 -9.45
N LEU A 106 -8.25 -6.63 -8.27
CA LEU A 106 -9.10 -5.68 -7.56
C LEU A 106 -9.05 -4.30 -8.24
N PRO A 107 -10.18 -3.56 -8.28
CA PRO A 107 -10.16 -2.15 -8.64
C PRO A 107 -9.15 -1.38 -7.77
N ASP A 108 -8.46 -0.39 -8.35
CA ASP A 108 -7.39 0.36 -7.68
C ASP A 108 -7.82 0.96 -6.33
N ASP A 109 -9.01 1.53 -6.27
CA ASP A 109 -9.58 2.15 -5.07
C ASP A 109 -9.97 1.14 -3.98
N VAL A 110 -10.30 -0.09 -4.36
CA VAL A 110 -10.59 -1.20 -3.45
C VAL A 110 -9.28 -1.82 -2.95
N ARG A 111 -8.34 -2.10 -3.85
CA ARG A 111 -7.03 -2.67 -3.51
C ARG A 111 -6.27 -1.79 -2.53
N GLU A 112 -6.26 -0.48 -2.76
CA GLU A 112 -5.62 0.51 -1.88
C GLU A 112 -6.14 0.40 -0.43
N ILE A 113 -7.45 0.30 -0.25
CA ILE A 113 -8.07 0.20 1.07
C ILE A 113 -7.75 -1.14 1.73
N VAL A 114 -7.81 -2.23 0.97
CA VAL A 114 -7.49 -3.58 1.47
C VAL A 114 -6.05 -3.64 1.98
N VAL A 115 -5.09 -3.15 1.20
CA VAL A 115 -3.67 -3.14 1.59
C VAL A 115 -3.44 -2.26 2.81
N ALA A 116 -3.99 -1.04 2.84
CA ALA A 116 -3.84 -0.13 3.97
C ALA A 116 -4.41 -0.68 5.28
N HIS A 117 -5.53 -1.40 5.21
CA HIS A 117 -6.15 -1.98 6.41
C HIS A 117 -5.45 -3.26 6.88
N LEU A 118 -5.28 -4.26 5.99
CA LEU A 118 -4.75 -5.57 6.37
C LEU A 118 -3.27 -5.54 6.77
N TRP A 119 -2.44 -4.86 5.99
CA TRP A 119 -1.00 -4.80 6.24
C TRP A 119 -0.57 -3.53 6.96
N GLY A 120 -1.27 -2.41 6.71
CA GLY A 120 -0.98 -1.14 7.35
C GLY A 120 -1.58 -0.99 8.75
N GLY A 121 -2.62 -1.74 9.06
CA GLY A 121 -3.35 -1.63 10.32
C GLY A 121 -4.09 -0.31 10.50
N LEU A 122 -4.34 0.43 9.40
CA LEU A 122 -5.08 1.69 9.47
C LEU A 122 -6.56 1.43 9.77
N THR A 123 -7.15 2.30 10.58
CA THR A 123 -8.62 2.32 10.76
C THR A 123 -9.32 2.87 9.52
N PHE A 124 -10.60 2.63 9.36
CA PHE A 124 -11.35 3.14 8.20
C PHE A 124 -11.46 4.67 8.20
N GLU A 125 -11.43 5.32 9.37
CA GLU A 125 -11.36 6.77 9.50
C GLU A 125 -10.01 7.29 8.99
N GLN A 126 -8.92 6.64 9.34
CA GLN A 126 -7.57 6.99 8.88
C GLN A 126 -7.43 6.77 7.37
N ILE A 127 -7.97 5.67 6.86
CA ILE A 127 -8.01 5.39 5.42
C ILE A 127 -8.82 6.47 4.69
N ALA A 128 -10.01 6.80 5.18
CA ALA A 128 -10.84 7.84 4.58
C ALA A 128 -10.14 9.20 4.56
N ALA A 129 -9.39 9.54 5.61
CA ALA A 129 -8.58 10.75 5.66
C ALA A 129 -7.44 10.73 4.62
N THR A 130 -6.90 9.56 4.30
CA THR A 130 -5.81 9.39 3.33
C THR A 130 -6.29 9.36 1.88
N VAL A 131 -7.36 8.61 1.60
CA VAL A 131 -7.84 8.38 0.22
C VAL A 131 -8.98 9.30 -0.18
N GLY A 132 -9.65 9.92 0.77
CA GLY A 132 -10.87 10.70 0.60
C GLY A 132 -12.14 9.88 0.84
N GLY A 133 -13.25 10.58 1.06
CA GLY A 133 -14.55 9.98 1.34
C GLY A 133 -14.83 9.79 2.82
N SER A 134 -15.65 8.81 3.15
CA SER A 134 -16.05 8.48 4.53
C SER A 134 -15.54 7.12 4.98
N ALA A 135 -15.45 6.91 6.30
CA ALA A 135 -15.13 5.62 6.90
C ALA A 135 -16.11 4.53 6.47
N SER A 136 -17.40 4.84 6.35
CA SER A 136 -18.43 3.91 5.86
C SER A 136 -18.19 3.49 4.41
N THR A 137 -17.75 4.41 3.55
CA THR A 137 -17.40 4.10 2.17
C THR A 137 -16.14 3.23 2.11
N ALA A 138 -15.12 3.54 2.90
CA ALA A 138 -13.91 2.73 3.02
C ALA A 138 -14.23 1.31 3.49
N TYR A 139 -15.06 1.16 4.51
CA TYR A 139 -15.51 -0.14 5.02
C TYR A 139 -16.24 -0.96 3.94
N ARG A 140 -17.19 -0.36 3.22
CA ARG A 140 -17.93 -1.07 2.15
C ARG A 140 -17.01 -1.55 1.04
N ARG A 141 -16.05 -0.73 0.62
CA ARG A 141 -15.05 -1.12 -0.38
C ARG A 141 -14.13 -2.22 0.14
N TYR A 142 -13.71 -2.14 1.39
CA TYR A 142 -12.94 -3.19 2.04
C TYR A 142 -13.69 -4.53 2.03
N VAL A 143 -14.94 -4.56 2.46
CA VAL A 143 -15.77 -5.77 2.47
C VAL A 143 -15.91 -6.34 1.06
N ALA A 144 -16.16 -5.51 0.06
CA ALA A 144 -16.23 -5.94 -1.34
C ALA A 144 -14.89 -6.55 -1.82
N GLY A 145 -13.76 -5.93 -1.45
CA GLY A 145 -12.43 -6.42 -1.77
C GLY A 145 -12.12 -7.78 -1.12
N ILE A 146 -12.41 -7.92 0.16
CA ILE A 146 -12.21 -9.19 0.88
C ILE A 146 -13.11 -10.29 0.30
N THR A 147 -14.36 -10.00 -0.03
CA THR A 147 -15.26 -10.95 -0.66
C THR A 147 -14.72 -11.42 -2.01
N ALA A 148 -14.23 -10.51 -2.85
CA ALA A 148 -13.63 -10.85 -4.13
C ALA A 148 -12.35 -11.70 -3.98
N LEU A 149 -11.49 -11.34 -3.03
CA LEU A 149 -10.26 -12.11 -2.74
C LEU A 149 -10.58 -13.52 -2.26
N ARG A 150 -11.53 -13.69 -1.34
CA ARG A 150 -11.98 -15.02 -0.87
C ARG A 150 -12.51 -15.87 -1.99
N GLY A 151 -13.32 -15.30 -2.87
CA GLY A 151 -13.85 -16.02 -4.04
C GLY A 151 -12.77 -16.52 -4.98
N LYS A 152 -11.71 -15.73 -5.19
CA LYS A 152 -10.58 -16.10 -6.06
C LYS A 152 -9.64 -17.10 -5.42
N LEU A 153 -9.38 -16.98 -4.13
CA LEU A 153 -8.45 -17.83 -3.39
C LEU A 153 -9.10 -19.15 -2.91
N GLY A 154 -10.39 -19.36 -3.18
CA GLY A 154 -11.11 -20.57 -2.77
C GLY A 154 -11.22 -20.73 -1.25
N VAL A 155 -11.02 -19.66 -0.47
CA VAL A 155 -11.10 -19.69 0.98
C VAL A 155 -12.56 -19.58 1.40
N THR A 156 -13.20 -20.73 1.62
CA THR A 156 -14.50 -20.80 2.31
C THR A 156 -14.25 -20.61 3.81
N CYS A 157 -14.84 -19.58 4.42
CA CYS A 157 -14.93 -19.55 5.87
C CYS A 157 -15.75 -20.76 6.34
N PRO A 158 -15.25 -21.56 7.30
CA PRO A 158 -16.14 -22.43 8.04
C PRO A 158 -17.14 -21.56 8.80
N ASN A 159 -18.39 -21.93 8.70
CA ASN A 159 -19.54 -21.33 9.36
C ASN A 159 -19.39 -21.33 10.87
#